data_2314d6adb7f00ef48eef97fcd2117df4
#
_entry.id   2314d6adb7f00ef48eef97fcd2117df4
#
_cell.length_a   1.000
_cell.length_b   1.000
_cell.length_c   1.000
_cell.angle_alpha   90.00
_cell.angle_beta   90.00
_cell.angle_gamma   90.00
#
_symmetry.space_group_name_H-M   'P 1'
#
loop_
_entity.id
_entity.type
_entity.pdbx_description
1 polymer ?
#
loop_
_entity_poly.entity_id
_entity_poly.type
_entity_poly.pdbx_seq_one_letter_code
_entity_poly.pdbx_strand_id
1 'polypeptide(L)'
;LATPSGSPGSVAHLPPKTGSSAEGDSSKHPATLADPLNPTRPFSATQQTYLPLAKDWRDALPAKELQFMASPAERGGVLPCEAPDPGFGVHEPRWIHVQPMGNFIVPKHLKLDESGGFDLVVHFHGQRPASKELIRTGEDLVFLGVSLGIGKAYAPPFHDGKLFLQLIGGVEKELSKRMGRAAHVRRMALSGWSRGFEAIGEVLTQPLADKVDALILLDSFHGSRDLKARALRLAPFVAFGRAALTGQRFFFLSHSAIPTEDYASTTETVHWLVWELAGKPIPAQRKDPLGLQLTDFYSAGDFHARGYAGNGKLDHCAHFGVYPDAIRAVAERWRRTTAAPEKL
;
A
#
# COMPACT_ATOMS: atom_id res chain seq x y z
N LEU A 1 6.16 -25.09 63.62
CA LEU A 1 7.62 -25.07 63.94
C LEU A 1 8.34 -24.25 62.89
N ALA A 2 8.90 -23.10 63.36
CA ALA A 2 9.99 -22.33 62.77
C ALA A 2 9.88 -21.75 61.36
N THR A 3 9.52 -20.49 61.29
CA THR A 3 9.89 -19.53 60.22
C THR A 3 11.35 -19.09 60.43
N PRO A 4 12.08 -18.81 59.37
CA PRO A 4 13.13 -17.79 59.43
C PRO A 4 12.78 -16.56 58.56
N SER A 5 12.86 -15.43 59.20
CA SER A 5 12.89 -14.09 58.66
C SER A 5 14.13 -13.85 57.81
N GLY A 6 13.97 -13.37 56.59
CA GLY A 6 15.03 -12.87 55.74
C GLY A 6 14.77 -11.43 55.33
N SER A 7 15.64 -10.53 55.74
CA SER A 7 15.61 -9.07 55.47
C SER A 7 15.74 -8.75 53.98
N PRO A 8 15.18 -7.64 53.48
CA PRO A 8 15.30 -7.22 52.10
C PRO A 8 16.65 -6.56 51.83
N GLY A 9 17.37 -7.10 50.87
CA GLY A 9 18.62 -6.54 50.35
C GLY A 9 18.39 -5.23 49.60
N SER A 10 19.16 -4.24 49.98
CA SER A 10 19.27 -2.91 49.37
C SER A 10 19.67 -3.03 47.90
N VAL A 11 18.79 -2.56 47.01
CA VAL A 11 19.11 -2.40 45.57
C VAL A 11 19.83 -1.07 45.41
N ALA A 12 21.10 -1.13 45.05
CA ALA A 12 21.91 0.04 44.72
C ALA A 12 21.38 0.72 43.45
N HIS A 13 20.95 1.97 43.58
CA HIS A 13 20.68 2.86 42.47
C HIS A 13 21.97 3.21 41.73
N LEU A 14 22.13 2.75 40.50
CA LEU A 14 23.10 3.29 39.57
C LEU A 14 22.56 4.61 38.98
N PRO A 15 23.37 5.67 38.88
CA PRO A 15 22.97 6.92 38.28
C PRO A 15 22.75 6.75 36.75
N PRO A 16 21.81 7.49 36.15
CA PRO A 16 21.60 7.41 34.71
C PRO A 16 22.84 7.94 33.97
N LYS A 17 23.37 7.13 33.08
CA LYS A 17 24.36 7.61 32.10
C LYS A 17 23.68 8.66 31.21
N THR A 18 24.15 9.89 31.30
CA THR A 18 23.87 10.95 30.31
C THR A 18 24.53 10.54 29.00
N GLY A 19 23.79 9.79 28.20
CA GLY A 19 24.11 9.55 26.80
C GLY A 19 23.67 10.77 26.02
N SER A 20 24.63 11.47 25.42
CA SER A 20 24.45 12.49 24.40
C SER A 20 23.47 11.98 23.37
N SER A 21 22.24 12.52 23.37
CA SER A 21 21.30 12.36 22.28
C SER A 21 21.89 13.09 21.06
N ALA A 22 22.49 12.32 20.16
CA ALA A 22 22.63 12.79 18.80
C ALA A 22 21.18 12.96 18.27
N GLU A 23 20.66 14.17 18.33
CA GLU A 23 19.53 14.61 17.53
C GLU A 23 19.94 14.38 16.08
N GLY A 24 19.57 13.24 15.53
CA GLY A 24 19.60 13.00 14.11
C GLY A 24 18.70 14.02 13.45
N ASP A 25 19.30 15.01 12.87
CA ASP A 25 18.68 16.07 12.08
C ASP A 25 17.86 15.42 10.94
N SER A 26 16.59 15.08 11.24
CA SER A 26 15.61 14.57 10.26
C SER A 26 15.21 15.63 9.22
N SER A 27 15.81 16.85 9.28
CA SER A 27 15.52 17.98 8.40
C SER A 27 16.31 17.95 7.09
N LYS A 28 17.22 16.99 6.86
CA LYS A 28 18.21 17.07 5.76
C LYS A 28 17.76 16.54 4.40
N HIS A 29 16.54 16.05 4.26
CA HIS A 29 15.96 15.84 2.93
C HIS A 29 14.66 16.63 2.83
N PRO A 30 14.71 17.91 2.39
CA PRO A 30 13.48 18.59 2.05
C PRO A 30 12.83 17.77 0.94
N ALA A 31 11.63 17.20 1.26
CA ALA A 31 10.79 16.56 0.25
C ALA A 31 10.66 17.55 -0.90
N THR A 32 11.25 17.22 -2.05
CA THR A 32 11.25 18.13 -3.20
C THR A 32 9.80 18.32 -3.63
N LEU A 33 9.46 19.54 -4.11
CA LEU A 33 8.12 19.81 -4.65
C LEU A 33 7.71 18.83 -5.77
N ALA A 34 8.67 18.14 -6.34
CA ALA A 34 8.47 17.10 -7.37
C ALA A 34 8.07 15.73 -6.81
N ASP A 35 8.24 15.47 -5.50
CA ASP A 35 7.86 14.18 -4.90
C ASP A 35 6.32 13.99 -4.96
N PRO A 36 5.81 12.98 -5.69
CA PRO A 36 4.38 12.73 -5.81
C PRO A 36 3.73 12.36 -4.47
N LEU A 37 4.51 11.91 -3.49
CA LEU A 37 4.04 11.54 -2.16
C LEU A 37 4.18 12.66 -1.13
N ASN A 38 4.77 13.82 -1.52
CA ASN A 38 4.87 14.97 -0.62
C ASN A 38 3.48 15.52 -0.29
N PRO A 39 3.00 15.39 0.96
CA PRO A 39 1.67 15.84 1.32
C PRO A 39 1.54 17.37 1.34
N THR A 40 2.66 18.12 1.22
CA THR A 40 2.65 19.60 1.13
C THR A 40 2.67 20.09 -0.30
N ARG A 41 2.77 19.19 -1.27
CA ARG A 41 2.82 19.53 -2.69
C ARG A 41 1.59 20.34 -3.10
N PRO A 42 1.76 21.48 -3.77
CA PRO A 42 0.62 22.18 -4.34
C PRO A 42 -0.03 21.31 -5.41
N PHE A 43 -1.35 21.40 -5.50
CA PHE A 43 -2.13 20.70 -6.50
C PHE A 43 -1.69 21.12 -7.90
N SER A 44 -1.17 20.20 -8.69
CA SER A 44 -0.87 20.51 -10.10
C SER A 44 -2.08 20.16 -10.97
N ALA A 45 -2.37 21.01 -11.95
CA ALA A 45 -3.47 20.78 -12.89
C ALA A 45 -3.34 19.43 -13.64
N THR A 46 -2.13 18.89 -13.77
CA THR A 46 -1.86 17.56 -14.34
C THR A 46 -2.29 16.40 -13.44
N GLN A 47 -2.48 16.65 -12.14
CA GLN A 47 -3.07 15.66 -11.22
C GLN A 47 -4.61 15.70 -11.22
N GLN A 48 -5.20 16.71 -11.84
CA GLN A 48 -6.64 16.81 -12.08
C GLN A 48 -7.15 15.90 -13.22
N THR A 49 -6.38 14.97 -13.71
CA THR A 49 -6.84 13.99 -14.69
C THR A 49 -7.76 12.91 -14.11
N TYR A 50 -8.41 13.19 -13.00
CA TYR A 50 -9.69 12.61 -12.71
C TYR A 50 -10.66 13.18 -13.77
N LEU A 51 -10.99 12.37 -14.76
CA LEU A 51 -12.02 12.73 -15.72
C LEU A 51 -13.26 13.18 -14.92
N PRO A 52 -13.89 14.30 -15.28
CA PRO A 52 -15.10 14.72 -14.61
C PRO A 52 -16.10 13.56 -14.64
N LEU A 53 -16.76 13.34 -13.50
CA LEU A 53 -17.86 12.39 -13.45
C LEU A 53 -18.87 12.73 -14.56
N ALA A 54 -19.34 11.72 -15.27
CA ALA A 54 -20.45 11.91 -16.21
C ALA A 54 -21.62 12.58 -15.47
N LYS A 55 -22.36 13.46 -16.13
CA LYS A 55 -23.45 14.22 -15.50
C LYS A 55 -24.50 13.32 -14.83
N ASP A 56 -24.67 12.13 -15.35
CA ASP A 56 -25.66 11.11 -14.97
C ASP A 56 -25.09 9.96 -14.11
N TRP A 57 -23.87 10.11 -13.63
CA TRP A 57 -23.21 9.04 -12.86
C TRP A 57 -23.98 8.58 -11.62
N ARG A 58 -24.79 9.46 -11.01
CA ARG A 58 -25.64 9.11 -9.88
C ARG A 58 -26.75 8.15 -10.27
N ASP A 59 -27.30 8.29 -11.47
CA ASP A 59 -28.40 7.45 -11.95
C ASP A 59 -27.98 6.00 -12.20
N ALA A 60 -26.68 5.78 -12.38
CA ALA A 60 -26.09 4.45 -12.54
C ALA A 60 -25.86 3.69 -11.21
N LEU A 61 -26.13 4.32 -10.05
CA LEU A 61 -25.85 3.74 -8.74
C LEU A 61 -27.11 3.18 -8.08
N PRO A 62 -26.99 2.07 -7.32
CA PRO A 62 -28.06 1.58 -6.46
C PRO A 62 -28.52 2.64 -5.47
N ALA A 63 -29.82 2.73 -5.20
CA ALA A 63 -30.40 3.74 -4.29
C ALA A 63 -29.74 3.74 -2.90
N LYS A 64 -29.35 2.56 -2.37
CA LYS A 64 -28.63 2.44 -1.11
C LYS A 64 -27.25 3.10 -1.11
N GLU A 65 -26.63 3.25 -2.27
CA GLU A 65 -25.32 3.90 -2.41
C GLU A 65 -25.47 5.43 -2.54
N LEU A 66 -26.58 5.91 -3.13
CA LEU A 66 -26.84 7.34 -3.34
C LEU A 66 -26.87 8.14 -2.03
N GLN A 67 -27.38 7.56 -0.94
CA GLN A 67 -27.42 8.22 0.37
C GLN A 67 -26.03 8.52 0.95
N PHE A 68 -24.99 7.82 0.47
CA PHE A 68 -23.60 7.99 0.92
C PHE A 68 -22.75 8.85 -0.04
N MET A 69 -23.34 9.34 -1.14
CA MET A 69 -22.59 9.94 -2.25
C MET A 69 -22.26 11.43 -2.11
N ALA A 70 -22.86 12.15 -1.17
CA ALA A 70 -22.51 13.55 -0.95
C ALA A 70 -21.00 13.72 -0.65
N SER A 71 -20.49 12.92 0.29
CA SER A 71 -19.11 12.96 0.71
C SER A 71 -18.07 12.58 -0.37
N PRO A 72 -18.25 11.50 -1.16
CA PRO A 72 -17.33 11.19 -2.26
C PRO A 72 -17.28 12.26 -3.35
N ALA A 73 -18.42 12.88 -3.68
CA ALA A 73 -18.46 13.97 -4.66
C ALA A 73 -17.65 15.18 -4.19
N GLU A 74 -17.72 15.51 -2.90
CA GLU A 74 -16.91 16.56 -2.27
C GLU A 74 -15.43 16.21 -2.23
N ARG A 75 -15.10 14.93 -2.25
CA ARG A 75 -13.73 14.38 -2.23
C ARG A 75 -13.12 14.18 -3.62
N GLY A 76 -13.55 14.90 -4.62
CA GLY A 76 -13.01 14.81 -5.97
C GLY A 76 -13.51 13.62 -6.78
N GLY A 77 -14.66 13.04 -6.41
CA GLY A 77 -15.30 11.98 -7.19
C GLY A 77 -14.75 10.57 -6.94
N VAL A 78 -14.13 10.32 -5.78
CA VAL A 78 -13.78 8.96 -5.37
C VAL A 78 -15.06 8.19 -5.07
N LEU A 79 -15.28 7.11 -5.82
CA LEU A 79 -16.49 6.32 -5.75
C LEU A 79 -16.40 5.17 -4.75
N PRO A 80 -17.58 4.64 -4.32
CA PRO A 80 -17.62 3.40 -3.58
C PRO A 80 -16.91 2.26 -4.32
N CYS A 81 -16.25 1.36 -3.60
CA CYS A 81 -15.44 0.28 -4.18
C CYS A 81 -16.19 -0.65 -5.13
N GLU A 82 -17.48 -0.81 -4.95
CA GLU A 82 -18.34 -1.73 -5.71
C GLU A 82 -19.16 -1.03 -6.79
N ALA A 83 -19.06 0.30 -6.90
CA ALA A 83 -19.80 1.01 -7.92
C ALA A 83 -19.28 0.66 -9.32
N PRO A 84 -20.16 0.48 -10.31
CA PRO A 84 -19.75 0.43 -11.69
C PRO A 84 -19.02 1.73 -12.04
N ASP A 85 -18.15 1.69 -13.05
CA ASP A 85 -17.45 2.90 -13.49
C ASP A 85 -18.44 3.88 -14.13
N PRO A 86 -18.78 5.01 -13.51
CA PRO A 86 -19.79 5.94 -14.02
C PRO A 86 -19.22 6.91 -15.05
N GLY A 87 -18.26 6.49 -15.84
CA GLY A 87 -17.71 7.32 -16.90
C GLY A 87 -16.40 8.02 -16.54
N PHE A 88 -15.54 7.40 -15.76
CA PHE A 88 -14.14 7.81 -15.66
C PHE A 88 -13.37 7.69 -16.98
N GLY A 89 -14.03 7.26 -18.08
CA GLY A 89 -13.42 7.10 -19.39
C GLY A 89 -12.42 5.96 -19.47
N VAL A 90 -12.31 5.17 -18.44
CA VAL A 90 -11.50 3.96 -18.43
C VAL A 90 -12.41 2.82 -18.91
N HIS A 91 -12.23 2.40 -20.15
CA HIS A 91 -12.89 1.20 -20.64
C HIS A 91 -12.58 0.03 -19.71
N GLU A 92 -13.54 -0.86 -19.51
CA GLU A 92 -13.34 -2.09 -18.77
C GLU A 92 -12.04 -2.75 -19.26
N PRO A 93 -11.07 -2.99 -18.37
CA PRO A 93 -9.81 -3.59 -18.78
C PRO A 93 -10.09 -4.99 -19.36
N ARG A 94 -9.38 -5.36 -20.41
CA ARG A 94 -9.42 -6.73 -20.92
C ARG A 94 -8.68 -7.62 -19.95
N TRP A 95 -9.42 -8.19 -19.01
CA TRP A 95 -8.91 -9.14 -18.06
C TRP A 95 -8.46 -10.43 -18.74
N ILE A 96 -7.30 -10.91 -18.34
CA ILE A 96 -6.78 -12.21 -18.70
C ILE A 96 -6.78 -13.05 -17.42
N HIS A 97 -7.46 -14.19 -17.47
CA HIS A 97 -7.54 -15.07 -16.32
C HIS A 97 -6.28 -15.90 -16.14
N VAL A 98 -5.77 -15.95 -14.91
CA VAL A 98 -4.67 -16.81 -14.49
C VAL A 98 -5.16 -17.78 -13.42
N GLN A 99 -4.98 -19.07 -13.67
CA GLN A 99 -5.37 -20.09 -12.71
C GLN A 99 -4.53 -20.01 -11.43
N PRO A 100 -5.11 -20.32 -10.26
CA PRO A 100 -6.52 -20.72 -10.08
C PRO A 100 -7.48 -19.53 -9.83
N MET A 101 -7.01 -18.31 -9.57
CA MET A 101 -7.89 -17.23 -9.09
C MET A 101 -7.44 -15.81 -9.46
N GLY A 102 -6.41 -15.65 -10.27
CA GLY A 102 -5.87 -14.34 -10.65
C GLY A 102 -6.51 -13.80 -11.94
N ASN A 103 -6.61 -12.48 -12.02
CA ASN A 103 -6.92 -11.78 -13.26
C ASN A 103 -5.87 -10.70 -13.48
N PHE A 104 -5.28 -10.64 -14.67
CA PHE A 104 -4.26 -9.65 -14.94
C PHE A 104 -4.56 -8.81 -16.17
N ILE A 105 -3.93 -7.65 -16.24
CA ILE A 105 -4.05 -6.67 -17.30
C ILE A 105 -2.66 -6.37 -17.81
N VAL A 106 -2.52 -6.32 -19.13
CA VAL A 106 -1.29 -5.94 -19.81
C VAL A 106 -1.46 -4.52 -20.36
N PRO A 107 -0.56 -3.58 -20.05
CA PRO A 107 -0.57 -2.25 -20.63
C PRO A 107 -0.46 -2.31 -22.16
N LYS A 108 -1.13 -1.38 -22.85
CA LYS A 108 -1.16 -1.36 -24.33
C LYS A 108 0.23 -1.23 -24.95
N HIS A 109 1.13 -0.53 -24.29
CA HIS A 109 2.47 -0.20 -24.81
C HIS A 109 3.59 -0.93 -24.05
N LEU A 110 3.24 -2.02 -23.33
CA LEU A 110 4.22 -2.80 -22.58
C LEU A 110 5.39 -3.21 -23.47
N LYS A 111 6.59 -2.92 -23.00
CA LYS A 111 7.85 -3.38 -23.59
C LYS A 111 8.58 -4.23 -22.58
N LEU A 112 8.97 -5.44 -23.00
CA LEU A 112 9.91 -6.25 -22.22
C LEU A 112 11.31 -5.68 -22.42
N ASP A 113 12.13 -5.68 -21.38
CA ASP A 113 13.55 -5.38 -21.53
C ASP A 113 14.28 -6.44 -22.39
N GLU A 114 15.60 -6.28 -22.61
CA GLU A 114 16.39 -7.17 -23.45
C GLU A 114 16.35 -8.62 -22.94
N SER A 115 16.33 -8.83 -21.63
CA SER A 115 16.27 -10.15 -21.01
C SER A 115 14.86 -10.77 -21.02
N GLY A 116 13.82 -10.01 -21.38
CA GLY A 116 12.42 -10.42 -21.28
C GLY A 116 11.76 -9.97 -19.97
N GLY A 117 12.41 -9.12 -19.21
CA GLY A 117 11.92 -8.63 -17.92
C GLY A 117 10.76 -7.63 -18.05
N PHE A 118 9.80 -7.71 -17.13
CA PHE A 118 8.73 -6.74 -16.96
C PHE A 118 8.48 -6.45 -15.47
N ASP A 119 7.86 -5.32 -15.20
CA ASP A 119 7.51 -4.90 -13.84
C ASP A 119 6.04 -5.25 -13.55
N LEU A 120 5.79 -5.82 -12.37
CA LEU A 120 4.50 -6.37 -11.96
C LEU A 120 3.98 -5.69 -10.69
N VAL A 121 2.71 -5.30 -10.70
CA VAL A 121 1.95 -4.94 -9.50
C VAL A 121 0.95 -6.04 -9.20
N VAL A 122 1.07 -6.68 -8.04
CA VAL A 122 0.09 -7.66 -7.53
C VAL A 122 -0.79 -6.98 -6.50
N HIS A 123 -2.09 -6.98 -6.70
CA HIS A 123 -3.06 -6.35 -5.79
C HIS A 123 -4.01 -7.37 -5.19
N PHE A 124 -4.09 -7.37 -3.86
CA PHE A 124 -4.97 -8.24 -3.08
C PHE A 124 -6.16 -7.46 -2.55
N HIS A 125 -7.35 -7.97 -2.83
CA HIS A 125 -8.65 -7.43 -2.43
C HIS A 125 -9.00 -6.09 -3.08
N GLY A 126 -10.18 -6.02 -3.73
CA GLY A 126 -10.60 -4.81 -4.45
C GLY A 126 -9.91 -4.61 -5.81
N GLN A 127 -9.65 -5.69 -6.54
CA GLN A 127 -8.93 -5.64 -7.83
C GLN A 127 -9.54 -4.69 -8.87
N ARG A 128 -10.88 -4.53 -8.91
CA ARG A 128 -11.55 -3.66 -9.89
C ARG A 128 -11.23 -2.17 -9.67
N PRO A 129 -11.52 -1.59 -8.49
CA PRO A 129 -11.14 -0.19 -8.24
C PRO A 129 -9.63 0.03 -8.33
N ALA A 130 -8.79 -0.90 -7.83
CA ALA A 130 -7.35 -0.78 -7.93
C ALA A 130 -6.85 -0.75 -9.38
N SER A 131 -7.37 -1.62 -10.26
CA SER A 131 -6.99 -1.65 -11.66
C SER A 131 -7.35 -0.36 -12.40
N LYS A 132 -8.53 0.22 -12.12
CA LYS A 132 -8.95 1.51 -12.68
C LYS A 132 -7.97 2.61 -12.32
N GLU A 133 -7.61 2.70 -11.05
CA GLU A 133 -6.67 3.71 -10.58
C GLU A 133 -5.26 3.50 -11.13
N LEU A 134 -4.80 2.26 -11.28
CA LEU A 134 -3.53 1.96 -11.93
C LEU A 134 -3.53 2.36 -13.42
N ILE A 135 -4.56 1.97 -14.18
CA ILE A 135 -4.68 2.32 -15.61
C ILE A 135 -4.66 3.84 -15.81
N ARG A 136 -5.31 4.59 -14.94
CA ARG A 136 -5.33 6.07 -14.97
C ARG A 136 -3.97 6.70 -14.80
N THR A 137 -3.00 6.01 -14.22
CA THR A 137 -1.62 6.53 -14.12
C THR A 137 -0.93 6.62 -15.46
N GLY A 138 -1.33 5.78 -16.43
CA GLY A 138 -0.65 5.64 -17.71
C GLY A 138 0.71 4.93 -17.63
N GLU A 139 1.05 4.35 -16.48
CA GLU A 139 2.32 3.63 -16.30
C GLU A 139 2.29 2.26 -16.97
N ASP A 140 3.41 1.86 -17.58
CA ASP A 140 3.56 0.58 -18.29
C ASP A 140 3.83 -0.59 -17.32
N LEU A 141 2.96 -0.76 -16.34
CA LEU A 141 3.05 -1.81 -15.32
C LEU A 141 2.02 -2.91 -15.56
N VAL A 142 2.45 -4.16 -15.57
CA VAL A 142 1.52 -5.30 -15.58
C VAL A 142 0.80 -5.35 -14.22
N PHE A 143 -0.52 -5.50 -14.24
CA PHE A 143 -1.33 -5.59 -13.03
C PHE A 143 -1.91 -6.99 -12.88
N LEU A 144 -1.68 -7.63 -11.74
CA LEU A 144 -2.34 -8.88 -11.34
C LEU A 144 -3.23 -8.61 -10.14
N GLY A 145 -4.54 -8.79 -10.31
CA GLY A 145 -5.52 -8.67 -9.24
C GLY A 145 -5.93 -10.05 -8.71
N VAL A 146 -5.97 -10.17 -7.39
CA VAL A 146 -6.46 -11.35 -6.66
C VAL A 146 -7.56 -10.92 -5.70
N SER A 147 -8.79 -11.36 -5.93
CA SER A 147 -9.92 -11.02 -5.09
C SER A 147 -10.70 -12.28 -4.68
N LEU A 148 -10.66 -12.59 -3.40
CA LEU A 148 -11.36 -13.75 -2.82
C LEU A 148 -12.80 -13.40 -2.40
N GLY A 149 -13.17 -12.12 -2.46
CA GLY A 149 -14.46 -11.61 -2.02
C GLY A 149 -14.44 -11.00 -0.61
N ILE A 150 -15.53 -10.31 -0.27
CA ILE A 150 -15.70 -9.65 1.03
C ILE A 150 -15.81 -10.70 2.14
N GLY A 151 -15.17 -10.41 3.29
CA GLY A 151 -15.22 -11.27 4.49
C GLY A 151 -14.35 -12.55 4.41
N LYS A 152 -13.67 -12.78 3.29
CA LYS A 152 -12.76 -13.93 3.17
C LYS A 152 -11.39 -13.63 3.79
N ALA A 153 -10.77 -14.65 4.39
CA ALA A 153 -9.41 -14.56 4.89
C ALA A 153 -8.41 -14.71 3.73
N TYR A 154 -7.42 -13.83 3.68
CA TYR A 154 -6.43 -13.80 2.61
C TYR A 154 -5.13 -14.53 2.97
N ALA A 155 -4.80 -14.76 4.24
CA ALA A 155 -3.59 -15.48 4.63
C ALA A 155 -3.59 -16.97 4.23
N PRO A 156 -4.62 -17.79 4.53
CA PRO A 156 -4.53 -19.24 4.36
C PRO A 156 -4.19 -19.71 2.93
N PRO A 157 -4.72 -19.11 1.84
CA PRO A 157 -4.38 -19.55 0.49
C PRO A 157 -2.92 -19.29 0.12
N PHE A 158 -2.24 -18.35 0.78
CA PHE A 158 -0.87 -17.94 0.46
C PHE A 158 0.19 -18.47 1.42
N HIS A 159 -0.22 -19.24 2.44
CA HIS A 159 0.65 -19.66 3.53
C HIS A 159 1.85 -20.52 3.07
N ASP A 160 1.67 -21.44 2.11
CA ASP A 160 2.73 -22.34 1.64
C ASP A 160 3.51 -21.85 0.41
N GLY A 161 3.19 -20.68 -0.10
CA GLY A 161 3.83 -20.04 -1.24
C GLY A 161 3.50 -20.64 -2.61
N LYS A 162 2.94 -21.84 -2.69
CA LYS A 162 2.68 -22.53 -3.95
C LYS A 162 1.71 -21.76 -4.83
N LEU A 163 0.62 -21.27 -4.24
CA LEU A 163 -0.37 -20.51 -4.97
C LEU A 163 0.23 -19.24 -5.57
N PHE A 164 1.04 -18.52 -4.79
CA PHE A 164 1.65 -17.29 -5.27
C PHE A 164 2.62 -17.56 -6.44
N LEU A 165 3.46 -18.58 -6.32
CA LEU A 165 4.33 -19.04 -7.42
C LEU A 165 3.55 -19.44 -8.67
N GLN A 166 2.42 -20.16 -8.52
CA GLN A 166 1.55 -20.52 -9.64
C GLN A 166 0.97 -19.29 -10.34
N LEU A 167 0.53 -18.29 -9.61
CA LEU A 167 -0.02 -17.05 -10.16
C LEU A 167 1.06 -16.28 -10.94
N ILE A 168 2.26 -16.11 -10.38
CA ILE A 168 3.36 -15.43 -11.05
C ILE A 168 3.79 -16.20 -12.32
N GLY A 169 4.02 -17.49 -12.23
CA GLY A 169 4.37 -18.33 -13.39
C GLY A 169 3.27 -18.35 -14.47
N GLY A 170 2.01 -18.25 -14.06
CA GLY A 170 0.88 -18.12 -14.97
C GLY A 170 0.90 -16.80 -15.76
N VAL A 171 1.22 -15.68 -15.10
CA VAL A 171 1.39 -14.37 -15.75
C VAL A 171 2.56 -14.41 -16.72
N GLU A 172 3.72 -14.93 -16.29
CA GLU A 172 4.92 -15.05 -17.11
C GLU A 172 4.67 -15.90 -18.36
N LYS A 173 4.00 -17.04 -18.19
CA LYS A 173 3.63 -17.95 -19.30
C LYS A 173 2.72 -17.28 -20.31
N GLU A 174 1.65 -16.65 -19.86
CA GLU A 174 0.68 -16.01 -20.75
C GLU A 174 1.29 -14.78 -21.45
N LEU A 175 2.12 -14.02 -20.74
CA LEU A 175 2.80 -12.88 -21.32
C LEU A 175 3.85 -13.32 -22.35
N SER A 176 4.62 -14.38 -22.07
CA SER A 176 5.56 -14.98 -23.04
C SER A 176 4.86 -15.38 -24.34
N LYS A 177 3.68 -16.01 -24.23
CA LYS A 177 2.86 -16.37 -25.38
C LYS A 177 2.44 -15.16 -26.21
N ARG A 178 2.01 -14.07 -25.55
CA ARG A 178 1.56 -12.84 -26.22
C ARG A 178 2.68 -12.09 -26.90
N MET A 179 3.84 -12.04 -26.25
CA MET A 179 5.00 -11.29 -26.73
C MET A 179 5.86 -12.10 -27.73
N GLY A 180 5.59 -13.40 -27.93
CA GLY A 180 6.36 -14.27 -28.82
C GLY A 180 7.78 -14.55 -28.35
N ARG A 181 8.11 -14.25 -27.08
CA ARG A 181 9.41 -14.51 -26.46
C ARG A 181 9.27 -14.71 -24.95
N ALA A 182 10.28 -15.29 -24.31
CA ALA A 182 10.29 -15.50 -22.88
C ALA A 182 10.07 -14.15 -22.13
N ALA A 183 9.15 -14.18 -21.16
CA ALA A 183 8.87 -13.05 -20.27
C ALA A 183 8.99 -13.52 -18.82
N HIS A 184 9.60 -12.67 -17.97
CA HIS A 184 9.74 -12.96 -16.54
C HIS A 184 9.58 -11.68 -15.70
N VAL A 185 9.14 -11.84 -14.46
CA VAL A 185 9.03 -10.72 -13.53
C VAL A 185 10.42 -10.24 -13.12
N ARG A 186 10.71 -8.98 -13.43
CA ARG A 186 11.95 -8.30 -13.06
C ARG A 186 11.84 -7.72 -11.66
N ARG A 187 10.83 -6.91 -11.40
CA ARG A 187 10.54 -6.27 -10.10
C ARG A 187 9.05 -6.41 -9.78
N MET A 188 8.73 -6.42 -8.51
CA MET A 188 7.37 -6.62 -8.05
C MET A 188 6.99 -5.59 -6.99
N ALA A 189 5.81 -4.99 -7.15
CA ALA A 189 5.11 -4.29 -6.09
C ALA A 189 3.95 -5.17 -5.59
N LEU A 190 3.83 -5.33 -4.28
CA LEU A 190 2.64 -5.89 -3.68
C LEU A 190 1.76 -4.77 -3.15
N SER A 191 0.49 -4.82 -3.45
CA SER A 191 -0.47 -3.86 -2.96
C SER A 191 -1.71 -4.54 -2.40
N GLY A 192 -2.39 -3.88 -1.48
CA GLY A 192 -3.59 -4.44 -0.86
C GLY A 192 -4.50 -3.36 -0.32
N TRP A 193 -5.79 -3.65 -0.32
CA TRP A 193 -6.81 -2.87 0.35
C TRP A 193 -7.46 -3.73 1.44
N SER A 194 -7.85 -3.12 2.58
CA SER A 194 -8.55 -3.84 3.64
C SER A 194 -7.79 -5.10 4.10
N ARG A 195 -8.37 -6.28 4.01
CA ARG A 195 -7.73 -7.56 4.37
C ARG A 195 -6.63 -8.04 3.42
N GLY A 196 -6.36 -7.32 2.33
CA GLY A 196 -5.33 -7.71 1.37
C GLY A 196 -3.92 -7.84 1.97
N PHE A 197 -3.61 -7.10 3.05
CA PHE A 197 -2.33 -7.20 3.76
C PHE A 197 -2.03 -8.61 4.32
N GLU A 198 -3.07 -9.41 4.59
CA GLU A 198 -2.90 -10.77 5.12
C GLU A 198 -2.13 -11.65 4.12
N ALA A 199 -2.51 -11.63 2.83
CA ALA A 199 -1.77 -12.33 1.78
C ALA A 199 -0.33 -11.79 1.62
N ILE A 200 -0.17 -10.46 1.69
CA ILE A 200 1.14 -9.83 1.59
C ILE A 200 2.06 -10.31 2.72
N GLY A 201 1.54 -10.37 3.96
CA GLY A 201 2.30 -10.88 5.11
C GLY A 201 2.83 -12.29 4.87
N GLU A 202 2.02 -13.19 4.31
CA GLU A 202 2.44 -14.54 3.96
C GLU A 202 3.51 -14.55 2.86
N VAL A 203 3.31 -13.76 1.80
CA VAL A 203 4.29 -13.67 0.69
C VAL A 203 5.65 -13.15 1.16
N LEU A 204 5.67 -12.18 2.07
CA LEU A 204 6.91 -11.60 2.60
C LEU A 204 7.76 -12.59 3.42
N THR A 205 7.21 -13.73 3.83
CA THR A 205 7.96 -14.80 4.52
C THR A 205 8.50 -15.87 3.58
N GLN A 206 8.28 -15.74 2.26
CA GLN A 206 8.63 -16.74 1.24
C GLN A 206 9.85 -16.31 0.43
N PRO A 207 10.56 -17.23 -0.22
CA PRO A 207 11.73 -16.90 -1.03
C PRO A 207 11.48 -15.86 -2.13
N LEU A 208 10.26 -15.80 -2.66
CA LEU A 208 9.88 -14.81 -3.69
C LEU A 208 9.85 -13.36 -3.15
N ALA A 209 9.88 -13.18 -1.83
CA ALA A 209 9.94 -11.85 -1.19
C ALA A 209 11.16 -11.03 -1.64
N ASP A 210 12.24 -11.68 -2.06
CA ASP A 210 13.44 -10.99 -2.55
C ASP A 210 13.17 -10.17 -3.82
N LYS A 211 12.19 -10.57 -4.63
CA LYS A 211 11.74 -9.82 -5.81
C LYS A 211 10.75 -8.69 -5.49
N VAL A 212 10.26 -8.60 -4.26
CA VAL A 212 9.32 -7.54 -3.86
C VAL A 212 10.11 -6.27 -3.56
N ASP A 213 10.01 -5.27 -4.42
CA ASP A 213 10.70 -3.99 -4.27
C ASP A 213 9.81 -2.92 -3.62
N ALA A 214 8.49 -3.07 -3.70
CA ALA A 214 7.55 -2.08 -3.20
C ALA A 214 6.34 -2.70 -2.49
N LEU A 215 5.85 -2.02 -1.44
CA LEU A 215 4.58 -2.29 -0.78
C LEU A 215 3.68 -1.06 -0.83
N ILE A 216 2.38 -1.27 -1.12
CA ILE A 216 1.35 -0.23 -1.08
C ILE A 216 0.13 -0.78 -0.32
N LEU A 217 -0.15 -0.24 0.85
CA LEU A 217 -1.27 -0.66 1.69
C LEU A 217 -2.31 0.46 1.82
N LEU A 218 -3.50 0.23 1.28
CA LEU A 218 -4.59 1.20 1.23
C LEU A 218 -5.60 0.87 2.32
N ASP A 219 -5.55 1.55 3.45
CA ASP A 219 -6.36 1.27 4.64
C ASP A 219 -6.42 -0.24 4.94
N SER A 220 -5.26 -0.87 4.89
CA SER A 220 -5.08 -2.32 4.78
C SER A 220 -4.09 -2.89 5.81
N PHE A 221 -3.84 -2.19 6.92
CA PHE A 221 -2.82 -2.63 7.88
C PHE A 221 -3.41 -2.76 9.28
N HIS A 222 -4.01 -3.92 9.55
CA HIS A 222 -4.64 -4.24 10.82
C HIS A 222 -3.73 -5.13 11.69
N GLY A 223 -3.78 -4.91 13.00
CA GLY A 223 -2.99 -5.67 13.96
C GLY A 223 -3.81 -6.32 15.07
N SER A 224 -3.20 -7.20 15.83
CA SER A 224 -3.76 -7.65 17.09
C SER A 224 -3.76 -6.51 18.12
N ARG A 225 -4.71 -6.50 19.05
CA ARG A 225 -4.62 -5.64 20.25
C ARG A 225 -3.52 -6.09 21.19
N ASP A 226 -3.23 -7.39 21.25
CA ASP A 226 -2.06 -7.91 21.95
C ASP A 226 -0.78 -7.51 21.21
N LEU A 227 0.08 -6.76 21.88
CA LEU A 227 1.29 -6.20 21.28
C LEU A 227 2.31 -7.26 20.86
N LYS A 228 2.40 -8.40 21.60
CA LYS A 228 3.33 -9.47 21.25
C LYS A 228 2.88 -10.21 20.00
N ALA A 229 1.57 -10.54 19.93
CA ALA A 229 0.98 -11.13 18.74
C ALA A 229 1.07 -10.22 17.53
N ARG A 230 0.87 -8.89 17.72
CA ARG A 230 1.06 -7.88 16.68
C ARG A 230 2.49 -7.86 16.17
N ALA A 231 3.47 -7.74 17.07
CA ALA A 231 4.88 -7.70 16.72
C ALA A 231 5.33 -8.96 15.96
N LEU A 232 4.89 -10.14 16.43
CA LEU A 232 5.21 -11.40 15.75
C LEU A 232 4.61 -11.47 14.34
N ARG A 233 3.32 -11.18 14.21
CA ARG A 233 2.60 -11.27 12.93
C ARG A 233 3.09 -10.25 11.91
N LEU A 234 3.44 -9.03 12.36
CA LEU A 234 3.82 -7.93 11.49
C LEU A 234 5.33 -7.76 11.35
N ALA A 235 6.15 -8.65 11.91
CA ALA A 235 7.60 -8.63 11.78
C ALA A 235 8.11 -8.50 10.33
N PRO A 236 7.53 -9.18 9.32
CA PRO A 236 7.95 -9.00 7.92
C PRO A 236 7.76 -7.57 7.41
N PHE A 237 6.69 -6.90 7.82
CA PHE A 237 6.44 -5.49 7.46
C PHE A 237 7.39 -4.53 8.16
N VAL A 238 7.77 -4.80 9.42
CA VAL A 238 8.79 -4.02 10.13
C VAL A 238 10.14 -4.14 9.42
N ALA A 239 10.53 -5.35 9.04
CA ALA A 239 11.77 -5.58 8.28
C ALA A 239 11.76 -4.84 6.94
N PHE A 240 10.64 -4.91 6.22
CA PHE A 240 10.45 -4.20 4.96
C PHE A 240 10.49 -2.68 5.14
N GLY A 241 9.85 -2.16 6.20
CA GLY A 241 9.88 -0.74 6.56
C GLY A 241 11.30 -0.23 6.86
N ARG A 242 12.12 -1.02 7.56
CA ARG A 242 13.54 -0.68 7.79
C ARG A 242 14.33 -0.57 6.49
N ALA A 243 14.09 -1.49 5.55
CA ALA A 243 14.71 -1.42 4.22
C ALA A 243 14.21 -0.20 3.42
N ALA A 244 12.96 0.21 3.58
CA ALA A 244 12.42 1.40 2.96
C ALA A 244 13.02 2.69 3.54
N LEU A 245 13.29 2.76 4.85
CA LEU A 245 13.96 3.90 5.47
C LEU A 245 15.36 4.16 4.88
N THR A 246 16.04 3.12 4.43
CA THR A 246 17.37 3.21 3.80
C THR A 246 17.32 3.36 2.27
N GLY A 247 16.12 3.45 1.68
CA GLY A 247 15.95 3.54 0.23
C GLY A 247 16.15 2.23 -0.52
N GLN A 248 16.34 1.09 0.16
CA GLN A 248 16.47 -0.23 -0.48
C GLN A 248 15.15 -0.77 -1.02
N ARG A 249 14.03 -0.40 -0.39
CA ARG A 249 12.67 -0.78 -0.75
C ARG A 249 11.78 0.45 -0.73
N PHE A 250 10.57 0.34 -1.26
CA PHE A 250 9.56 1.39 -1.18
C PHE A 250 8.36 0.88 -0.36
N PHE A 251 7.88 1.70 0.58
CA PHE A 251 6.73 1.31 1.38
C PHE A 251 5.78 2.49 1.60
N PHE A 252 4.59 2.41 1.05
CA PHE A 252 3.51 3.37 1.25
C PHE A 252 2.35 2.73 2.01
N LEU A 253 1.85 3.44 3.03
CA LEU A 253 0.62 3.07 3.74
C LEU A 253 -0.33 4.27 3.82
N SER A 254 -1.62 3.99 3.69
CA SER A 254 -2.65 4.92 4.12
C SER A 254 -3.55 4.27 5.17
N HIS A 255 -4.10 5.07 6.08
CA HIS A 255 -4.99 4.61 7.14
C HIS A 255 -6.14 5.59 7.38
N SER A 256 -7.28 5.07 7.84
CA SER A 256 -8.48 5.81 8.17
C SER A 256 -8.69 5.88 9.69
N ALA A 257 -9.59 6.76 10.12
CA ALA A 257 -10.03 6.83 11.52
C ALA A 257 -11.17 5.86 11.86
N ILE A 258 -11.36 4.79 11.06
CA ILE A 258 -12.40 3.79 11.29
C ILE A 258 -12.09 3.02 12.57
N PRO A 259 -12.96 3.07 13.60
CA PRO A 259 -12.76 2.34 14.83
C PRO A 259 -13.01 0.84 14.61
N THR A 260 -12.31 0.00 15.35
CA THR A 260 -12.48 -1.45 15.35
C THR A 260 -12.61 -1.96 16.78
N GLU A 261 -13.48 -2.96 17.01
CA GLU A 261 -13.75 -3.49 18.35
C GLU A 261 -12.81 -4.63 18.73
N ASP A 262 -12.60 -5.59 17.81
CA ASP A 262 -11.91 -6.85 18.11
C ASP A 262 -10.41 -6.85 17.81
N TYR A 263 -9.92 -5.87 17.03
CA TYR A 263 -8.53 -5.79 16.59
C TYR A 263 -8.06 -4.33 16.57
N ALA A 264 -6.77 -4.10 16.43
CA ALA A 264 -6.24 -2.76 16.30
C ALA A 264 -6.58 -2.17 14.93
N SER A 265 -7.10 -0.96 14.92
CA SER A 265 -7.42 -0.20 13.71
C SER A 265 -6.19 0.00 12.81
N THR A 266 -6.41 0.42 11.57
CA THR A 266 -5.31 0.77 10.67
C THR A 266 -4.50 1.93 11.23
N THR A 267 -5.12 2.93 11.84
CA THR A 267 -4.40 4.04 12.52
C THR A 267 -3.51 3.53 13.66
N GLU A 268 -4.05 2.74 14.59
CA GLU A 268 -3.27 2.19 15.71
C GLU A 268 -2.10 1.34 15.23
N THR A 269 -2.30 0.56 14.17
CA THR A 269 -1.28 -0.35 13.64
C THR A 269 -0.22 0.39 12.85
N VAL A 270 -0.59 1.40 12.04
CA VAL A 270 0.39 2.23 11.31
C VAL A 270 1.21 3.08 12.27
N HIS A 271 0.58 3.70 13.29
CA HIS A 271 1.32 4.45 14.30
C HIS A 271 2.30 3.54 15.07
N TRP A 272 1.87 2.33 15.45
CA TRP A 272 2.77 1.33 16.04
C TRP A 272 3.95 1.01 15.12
N LEU A 273 3.71 0.79 13.83
CA LEU A 273 4.80 0.52 12.87
C LEU A 273 5.78 1.70 12.78
N VAL A 274 5.26 2.92 12.69
CA VAL A 274 6.10 4.14 12.65
C VAL A 274 7.00 4.21 13.89
N TRP A 275 6.47 3.89 15.09
CA TRP A 275 7.28 3.85 16.33
C TRP A 275 8.31 2.71 16.33
N GLU A 276 7.97 1.51 15.84
CA GLU A 276 8.93 0.40 15.68
C GLU A 276 10.08 0.75 14.72
N LEU A 277 9.83 1.69 13.82
CA LEU A 277 10.82 2.25 12.89
C LEU A 277 11.52 3.51 13.46
N ALA A 278 11.39 3.76 14.76
CA ALA A 278 11.94 4.91 15.48
C ALA A 278 11.46 6.28 14.94
N GLY A 279 10.32 6.30 14.26
CA GLY A 279 9.67 7.51 13.77
C GLY A 279 8.58 8.02 14.71
N LYS A 280 8.00 9.14 14.34
CA LYS A 280 6.84 9.73 15.02
C LYS A 280 5.88 10.31 13.97
N PRO A 281 4.59 9.92 13.98
CA PRO A 281 3.60 10.55 13.12
C PRO A 281 3.52 12.06 13.36
N ILE A 282 3.46 12.83 12.30
CA ILE A 282 3.38 14.30 12.35
C ILE A 282 1.91 14.67 12.15
N PRO A 283 1.25 15.33 13.12
CA PRO A 283 -0.12 15.76 12.97
C PRO A 283 -0.29 16.74 11.80
N ALA A 284 -1.39 16.60 11.08
CA ALA A 284 -1.77 17.47 9.98
C ALA A 284 -3.27 17.77 10.03
N GLN A 285 -3.66 18.97 9.61
CA GLN A 285 -5.07 19.36 9.53
C GLN A 285 -5.30 20.11 8.23
N ARG A 286 -5.23 19.39 7.12
CA ARG A 286 -5.41 19.98 5.79
C ARG A 286 -6.03 18.99 4.84
N LYS A 287 -6.69 19.50 3.82
CA LYS A 287 -7.13 18.68 2.71
C LYS A 287 -5.94 18.34 1.81
N ASP A 288 -5.84 17.10 1.39
CA ASP A 288 -4.94 16.70 0.33
C ASP A 288 -5.50 17.12 -1.05
N PRO A 289 -4.78 16.87 -2.15
CA PRO A 289 -5.25 17.20 -3.50
C PRO A 289 -6.58 16.52 -3.89
N LEU A 290 -6.97 15.43 -3.25
CA LEU A 290 -8.24 14.73 -3.50
C LEU A 290 -9.38 15.29 -2.64
N GLY A 291 -9.12 16.27 -1.78
CA GLY A 291 -10.07 16.80 -0.82
C GLY A 291 -10.25 15.94 0.43
N LEU A 292 -9.46 14.87 0.59
CA LEU A 292 -9.44 14.06 1.80
C LEU A 292 -8.77 14.82 2.94
N GLN A 293 -9.37 14.81 4.14
CA GLN A 293 -8.78 15.45 5.30
C GLN A 293 -7.62 14.63 5.84
N LEU A 294 -6.39 15.09 5.64
CA LEU A 294 -5.19 14.51 6.23
C LEU A 294 -5.15 14.82 7.72
N THR A 295 -4.95 13.80 8.56
CA THR A 295 -4.85 13.90 10.02
C THR A 295 -3.43 13.82 10.54
N ASP A 296 -2.62 13.03 9.87
CA ASP A 296 -1.21 12.85 10.19
C ASP A 296 -0.46 12.26 9.00
N PHE A 297 0.84 12.33 9.05
CA PHE A 297 1.72 11.67 8.09
C PHE A 297 3.09 11.36 8.69
N TYR A 298 3.80 10.47 8.06
CA TYR A 298 5.22 10.22 8.29
C TYR A 298 5.91 9.89 6.97
N SER A 299 7.11 10.45 6.76
CA SER A 299 7.90 10.21 5.56
C SER A 299 9.38 10.24 5.91
N ALA A 300 10.09 9.15 5.64
CA ALA A 300 11.54 9.05 5.81
C ALA A 300 12.11 8.01 4.84
N GLY A 301 13.15 8.37 4.09
CA GLY A 301 13.63 7.56 2.98
C GLY A 301 12.49 7.30 1.98
N ASP A 302 12.28 6.05 1.62
CA ASP A 302 11.17 5.59 0.77
C ASP A 302 10.03 4.95 1.58
N PHE A 303 9.95 5.24 2.90
CA PHE A 303 8.83 4.86 3.75
C PHE A 303 7.88 6.04 3.94
N HIS A 304 6.60 5.85 3.61
CA HIS A 304 5.58 6.90 3.65
C HIS A 304 4.29 6.38 4.27
N ALA A 305 3.75 7.12 5.26
CA ALA A 305 2.45 6.86 5.86
C ALA A 305 1.58 8.11 5.80
N ARG A 306 0.27 7.95 5.53
CA ARG A 306 -0.72 9.04 5.50
C ARG A 306 -1.99 8.63 6.24
N GLY A 307 -2.39 9.40 7.25
CA GLY A 307 -3.64 9.23 7.97
C GLY A 307 -4.72 10.18 7.45
N TYR A 308 -5.92 9.66 7.30
CA TYR A 308 -7.07 10.43 6.84
C TYR A 308 -8.22 10.36 7.84
N ALA A 309 -8.90 11.49 8.03
CA ALA A 309 -10.17 11.52 8.72
C ALA A 309 -11.21 10.74 7.92
N GLY A 310 -12.18 10.21 8.63
CA GLY A 310 -13.25 9.42 8.05
C GLY A 310 -13.35 8.08 8.75
N ASN A 311 -14.58 7.68 9.04
CA ASN A 311 -14.87 6.54 9.89
C ASN A 311 -15.95 5.61 9.33
N GLY A 312 -16.23 5.72 8.04
CA GLY A 312 -17.26 4.95 7.37
C GLY A 312 -16.78 4.16 6.16
N LYS A 313 -17.67 3.35 5.59
CA LYS A 313 -17.38 2.51 4.42
C LYS A 313 -16.85 3.31 3.23
N LEU A 314 -17.39 4.50 2.98
CA LEU A 314 -16.93 5.35 1.88
C LEU A 314 -15.52 5.89 2.12
N ASP A 315 -15.20 6.21 3.38
CA ASP A 315 -13.86 6.64 3.74
C ASP A 315 -12.84 5.53 3.51
N HIS A 316 -13.19 4.29 3.86
CA HIS A 316 -12.39 3.11 3.55
C HIS A 316 -12.13 2.95 2.04
N CYS A 317 -13.16 3.13 1.21
CA CYS A 317 -13.04 3.08 -0.24
C CYS A 317 -12.25 4.26 -0.83
N ALA A 318 -12.33 5.44 -0.21
CA ALA A 318 -11.65 6.65 -0.68
C ALA A 318 -10.12 6.48 -0.76
N HIS A 319 -9.55 5.54 -0.03
CA HIS A 319 -8.12 5.23 -0.09
C HIS A 319 -7.63 4.73 -1.45
N PHE A 320 -8.51 4.23 -2.33
CA PHE A 320 -8.12 4.00 -3.72
C PHE A 320 -7.72 5.27 -4.45
N GLY A 321 -8.22 6.43 -4.04
CA GLY A 321 -7.86 7.72 -4.63
C GLY A 321 -6.38 8.10 -4.46
N VAL A 322 -5.69 7.62 -3.42
CA VAL A 322 -4.26 7.86 -3.22
C VAL A 322 -3.37 6.81 -3.91
N TYR A 323 -3.96 5.76 -4.46
CA TYR A 323 -3.23 4.69 -5.14
C TYR A 323 -2.43 5.17 -6.35
N PRO A 324 -2.95 6.04 -7.24
CA PRO A 324 -2.18 6.56 -8.37
C PRO A 324 -0.89 7.26 -7.97
N ASP A 325 -0.87 8.01 -6.86
CA ASP A 325 0.34 8.67 -6.38
C ASP A 325 1.40 7.65 -5.98
N ALA A 326 1.00 6.61 -5.23
CA ALA A 326 1.91 5.54 -4.83
C ALA A 326 2.42 4.75 -6.04
N ILE A 327 1.58 4.45 -7.03
CA ILE A 327 1.98 3.76 -8.27
C ILE A 327 2.99 4.60 -9.07
N ARG A 328 2.75 5.92 -9.23
CA ARG A 328 3.70 6.81 -9.92
C ARG A 328 5.04 6.88 -9.19
N ALA A 329 5.02 6.94 -7.85
CA ALA A 329 6.24 6.93 -7.05
C ALA A 329 7.05 5.63 -7.24
N VAL A 330 6.39 4.48 -7.26
CA VAL A 330 7.02 3.19 -7.54
C VAL A 330 7.61 3.18 -8.96
N ALA A 331 6.83 3.58 -9.97
CA ALA A 331 7.28 3.60 -11.35
C ALA A 331 8.48 4.54 -11.56
N GLU A 332 8.46 5.72 -10.93
CA GLU A 332 9.57 6.68 -10.97
C GLU A 332 10.82 6.13 -10.29
N ARG A 333 10.68 5.51 -9.10
CA ARG A 333 11.77 4.81 -8.43
C ARG A 333 12.38 3.75 -9.35
N TRP A 334 11.56 2.96 -10.00
CA TRP A 334 12.02 1.89 -10.89
C TRP A 334 12.73 2.42 -12.14
N ARG A 335 12.30 3.54 -12.70
CA ARG A 335 13.02 4.22 -13.78
C ARG A 335 14.40 4.71 -13.34
N ARG A 336 14.50 5.31 -12.16
CA ARG A 336 15.78 5.81 -11.61
C ARG A 336 16.79 4.68 -11.38
N THR A 337 16.36 3.57 -10.80
CA THR A 337 17.24 2.43 -10.52
C THR A 337 17.70 1.69 -11.79
N THR A 338 16.93 1.74 -12.88
CA THR A 338 17.34 1.16 -14.16
C THR A 338 18.33 2.06 -14.91
N ALA A 339 18.23 3.39 -14.73
CA ALA A 339 19.10 4.37 -15.40
C ALA A 339 20.47 4.54 -14.71
N ALA A 340 20.61 4.12 -13.45
CA ALA A 340 21.90 4.19 -12.75
C ALA A 340 22.80 3.04 -13.27
N PRO A 341 23.98 3.32 -13.87
CA PRO A 341 24.93 2.27 -14.22
C PRO A 341 25.33 1.55 -12.93
N GLU A 342 25.38 0.21 -12.98
CA GLU A 342 26.01 -0.57 -11.91
C GLU A 342 27.40 0.02 -11.67
N LYS A 343 27.58 0.62 -10.48
CA LYS A 343 28.92 0.99 -10.04
C LYS A 343 29.64 -0.32 -9.76
N LEU A 344 30.48 -0.72 -10.73
CA LEU A 344 31.50 -1.76 -10.58
C LEU A 344 32.41 -1.47 -9.37
#